data_a7b4f8943fcbc60703d0f9fbbc3f31c0
#
_entry.id   a7b4f8943fcbc60703d0f9fbbc3f31c0
#
_cell.length_a   1.000
_cell.length_b   1.000
_cell.length_c   1.000
_cell.angle_alpha   90.00
_cell.angle_beta   90.00
_cell.angle_gamma   90.00
#
_symmetry.space_group_name_H-M   'P 1'
#
loop_
_entity.id
_entity.type
_entity.pdbx_description
1 polymer ?
#
loop_
_entity_poly.entity_id
_entity_poly.type
_entity_poly.pdbx_seq_one_letter_code
_entity_poly.pdbx_strand_id
1 'polypeptide(L)'
;SLTVSSANTFLLWGTNDIPFLTLSCGDKFVISFPSIKTLPDFDGCTLRISRLSSTVLSKCKKLKVISRHGVGYDNVDLDYIKQNNIKLMITATANATAVSEHVMYMMLNLSKSKLLYDNEVRLGNFKKNIKDIQTFELMNKEILIAGFGRIGKSLIKKCIGFDMKVKVFD
;
A
#
# COMPACT_ATOMS: atom_id res chain seq x y z
N SER A 1 12.39 6.42 7.83
CA SER A 1 13.78 6.32 8.32
C SER A 1 13.76 5.85 9.76
N LEU A 2 14.44 4.76 10.05
CA LEU A 2 14.68 4.31 11.40
C LEU A 2 15.74 5.24 12.03
N THR A 3 15.36 6.02 13.02
CA THR A 3 16.32 6.75 13.83
C THR A 3 16.58 5.91 15.09
N VAL A 4 17.77 5.36 15.21
CA VAL A 4 18.22 4.69 16.43
C VAL A 4 18.72 5.78 17.39
N SER A 5 17.95 6.05 18.45
CA SER A 5 18.43 6.87 19.57
C SER A 5 19.31 6.00 20.45
N SER A 6 20.42 6.55 20.94
CA SER A 6 21.42 5.89 21.77
C SER A 6 20.97 5.47 23.18
N ALA A 7 19.70 5.51 23.47
CA ALA A 7 19.07 5.09 24.71
C ALA A 7 18.03 4.03 24.46
N ASN A 8 18.44 2.79 24.24
CA ASN A 8 17.65 1.54 24.39
C ASN A 8 16.14 1.57 24.07
N THR A 9 15.66 2.56 23.29
CA THR A 9 14.27 2.76 22.94
C THR A 9 14.15 2.90 21.43
N PHE A 10 13.46 1.97 20.77
CA PHE A 10 13.13 2.06 19.34
C PHE A 10 11.87 2.87 19.18
N LEU A 11 11.98 4.03 18.51
CA LEU A 11 10.83 4.82 18.08
C LEU A 11 10.44 4.40 16.67
N LEU A 12 9.31 3.75 16.52
CA LEU A 12 8.67 3.57 15.21
C LEU A 12 7.98 4.88 14.84
N TRP A 13 8.54 5.56 13.86
CA TRP A 13 8.00 6.83 13.35
C TRP A 13 6.65 6.60 12.69
N GLY A 14 5.60 7.15 13.27
CA GLY A 14 4.30 7.31 12.64
C GLY A 14 4.19 8.68 11.97
N THR A 15 3.40 8.79 10.94
CA THR A 15 2.85 10.08 10.48
C THR A 15 1.87 10.59 11.55
N ASN A 16 1.53 11.87 11.53
CA ASN A 16 0.82 12.62 12.58
C ASN A 16 -0.41 11.97 13.24
N ASP A 17 -0.92 10.84 12.72
CA ASP A 17 -2.13 10.16 13.18
C ASP A 17 -1.86 8.77 13.81
N ILE A 18 -0.60 8.38 14.02
CA ILE A 18 -0.25 7.08 14.58
C ILE A 18 0.34 7.28 15.98
N PRO A 19 -0.26 6.69 17.04
CA PRO A 19 0.28 6.80 18.37
C PRO A 19 1.69 6.18 18.44
N PHE A 20 2.61 6.88 19.11
CA PHE A 20 3.95 6.36 19.39
C PHE A 20 3.87 5.05 20.16
N LEU A 21 4.52 4.03 19.66
CA LEU A 21 4.77 2.81 20.41
C LEU A 21 6.19 2.87 20.97
N THR A 22 6.31 2.97 22.29
CA THR A 22 7.57 2.83 22.99
C THR A 22 7.80 1.36 23.28
N LEU A 23 8.86 0.78 22.73
CA LEU A 23 9.31 -0.57 23.05
C LEU A 23 10.39 -0.49 24.12
N SER A 24 10.31 -1.33 25.15
CA SER A 24 11.31 -1.37 26.21
C SER A 24 12.57 -2.11 25.76
N CYS A 25 13.68 -1.81 26.44
CA CYS A 25 14.92 -2.57 26.27
C CYS A 25 14.69 -4.06 26.58
N GLY A 26 15.02 -4.92 25.62
CA GLY A 26 14.79 -6.37 25.71
C GLY A 26 13.63 -6.91 24.85
N ASP A 27 12.78 -6.04 24.30
CA ASP A 27 11.76 -6.48 23.36
C ASP A 27 12.39 -6.95 22.03
N LYS A 28 12.02 -8.15 21.61
CA LYS A 28 12.48 -8.71 20.33
C LYS A 28 11.54 -8.30 19.21
N PHE A 29 12.07 -7.61 18.20
CA PHE A 29 11.32 -7.13 17.05
C PHE A 29 11.82 -7.74 15.73
N VAL A 30 10.93 -8.33 14.96
CA VAL A 30 11.23 -8.84 13.62
C VAL A 30 10.91 -7.76 12.58
N ILE A 31 11.94 -7.30 11.87
CA ILE A 31 11.84 -6.29 10.81
C ILE A 31 11.71 -6.92 9.40
N SER A 32 11.77 -8.23 9.29
CA SER A 32 11.74 -8.93 8.00
C SER A 32 10.67 -10.01 8.01
N PHE A 33 10.12 -10.35 6.85
CA PHE A 33 9.13 -11.40 6.63
C PHE A 33 9.43 -12.64 7.48
N PRO A 34 8.86 -12.78 8.68
CA PRO A 34 9.19 -13.91 9.50
C PRO A 34 8.66 -15.15 8.83
N SER A 35 9.49 -16.18 8.75
CA SER A 35 8.94 -17.50 8.68
C SER A 35 7.96 -17.63 9.87
N ILE A 36 6.74 -18.10 9.60
CA ILE A 36 5.72 -18.36 10.63
C ILE A 36 6.29 -19.18 11.81
N LYS A 37 7.36 -19.91 11.57
CA LYS A 37 8.05 -20.76 12.58
C LYS A 37 8.81 -19.95 13.65
N THR A 38 9.31 -18.76 13.34
CA THR A 38 10.12 -17.96 14.27
C THR A 38 9.32 -16.89 15.02
N LEU A 39 8.11 -16.56 14.53
CA LEU A 39 7.25 -15.52 15.09
C LEU A 39 6.92 -15.69 16.59
N PRO A 40 6.78 -16.92 17.16
CA PRO A 40 6.46 -17.11 18.57
C PRO A 40 7.45 -16.49 19.56
N ASP A 41 8.70 -16.26 19.15
CA ASP A 41 9.76 -15.78 20.01
C ASP A 41 9.86 -14.25 20.11
N PHE A 42 9.01 -13.53 19.37
CA PHE A 42 9.11 -12.08 19.22
C PHE A 42 7.94 -11.34 19.89
N ASP A 43 8.24 -10.15 20.41
CA ASP A 43 7.28 -9.23 21.03
C ASP A 43 6.56 -8.37 19.98
N GLY A 44 7.12 -8.19 18.78
CA GLY A 44 6.53 -7.45 17.69
C GLY A 44 6.91 -8.00 16.32
N CYS A 45 6.06 -7.79 15.33
CA CYS A 45 6.35 -8.17 13.95
C CYS A 45 5.89 -7.12 12.95
N THR A 46 6.61 -7.04 11.81
CA THR A 46 6.11 -6.35 10.62
C THR A 46 5.42 -7.35 9.71
N LEU A 47 4.30 -6.95 9.13
CA LEU A 47 3.47 -7.78 8.27
C LEU A 47 3.23 -7.09 6.93
N ARG A 48 3.38 -7.83 5.82
CA ARG A 48 3.00 -7.34 4.49
C ARG A 48 1.91 -8.19 3.85
N ILE A 49 2.23 -9.41 3.44
CA ILE A 49 1.33 -10.26 2.62
C ILE A 49 0.83 -11.48 3.41
N SER A 50 1.67 -12.02 4.30
CA SER A 50 1.36 -13.25 5.02
C SER A 50 0.08 -13.14 5.84
N ARG A 51 -0.66 -14.24 5.95
CA ARG A 51 -1.88 -14.30 6.77
C ARG A 51 -1.52 -14.65 8.22
N LEU A 52 -1.99 -13.83 9.15
CA LEU A 52 -1.92 -14.09 10.58
C LEU A 52 -3.31 -14.53 11.10
N SER A 53 -3.61 -15.82 10.94
CA SER A 53 -4.82 -16.42 11.51
C SER A 53 -4.69 -16.63 13.01
N SER A 54 -5.81 -16.84 13.70
CA SER A 54 -5.84 -17.24 15.11
C SER A 54 -4.96 -18.46 15.40
N THR A 55 -4.89 -19.44 14.48
CA THR A 55 -4.01 -20.62 14.61
C THR A 55 -2.52 -20.26 14.68
N VAL A 56 -2.10 -19.23 13.95
CA VAL A 56 -0.73 -18.72 13.97
C VAL A 56 -0.50 -17.87 15.21
N LEU A 57 -1.40 -16.92 15.46
CA LEU A 57 -1.31 -15.98 16.56
C LEU A 57 -1.35 -16.66 17.94
N SER A 58 -2.10 -17.77 18.07
CA SER A 58 -2.19 -18.55 19.32
C SER A 58 -0.85 -19.13 19.79
N LYS A 59 0.09 -19.30 18.87
CA LYS A 59 1.45 -19.76 19.16
C LYS A 59 2.37 -18.60 19.61
N CYS A 60 1.98 -17.35 19.35
CA CYS A 60 2.79 -16.15 19.56
C CYS A 60 2.47 -15.51 20.93
N LYS A 61 2.81 -16.19 22.02
CA LYS A 61 2.43 -15.76 23.39
C LYS A 61 3.08 -14.45 23.84
N LYS A 62 4.17 -14.04 23.20
CA LYS A 62 4.91 -12.80 23.52
C LYS A 62 4.51 -11.62 22.65
N LEU A 63 3.73 -11.84 21.59
CA LEU A 63 3.43 -10.83 20.59
C LEU A 63 2.54 -9.73 21.16
N LYS A 64 3.04 -8.50 21.16
CA LYS A 64 2.38 -7.29 21.68
C LYS A 64 1.88 -6.38 20.57
N VAL A 65 2.56 -6.39 19.40
CA VAL A 65 2.27 -5.46 18.31
C VAL A 65 2.53 -6.06 16.94
N ILE A 66 1.63 -5.73 16.00
CA ILE A 66 1.74 -6.04 14.57
C ILE A 66 1.79 -4.71 13.83
N SER A 67 2.88 -4.46 13.09
CA SER A 67 3.01 -3.30 12.19
C SER A 67 2.73 -3.74 10.76
N ARG A 68 1.55 -3.37 10.23
CA ARG A 68 1.11 -3.72 8.88
C ARG A 68 1.66 -2.73 7.86
N HIS A 69 2.52 -3.19 6.96
CA HIS A 69 2.95 -2.40 5.81
C HIS A 69 1.84 -2.36 4.75
N GLY A 70 1.02 -1.35 4.82
CA GLY A 70 -0.13 -1.12 3.96
C GLY A 70 -1.38 -0.70 4.74
N VAL A 71 -2.47 -0.45 4.04
CA VAL A 71 -3.73 0.03 4.62
C VAL A 71 -4.68 -1.11 4.96
N GLY A 72 -4.80 -2.10 4.05
CA GLY A 72 -5.68 -3.25 4.25
C GLY A 72 -5.10 -4.21 5.30
N TYR A 73 -5.95 -4.78 6.11
CA TYR A 73 -5.58 -5.71 7.19
C TYR A 73 -6.43 -6.99 7.19
N ASP A 74 -7.02 -7.33 6.05
CA ASP A 74 -7.85 -8.53 5.86
C ASP A 74 -7.11 -9.84 6.10
N ASN A 75 -5.78 -9.76 6.11
CA ASN A 75 -4.89 -10.88 6.40
C ASN A 75 -4.57 -11.07 7.89
N VAL A 76 -5.19 -10.29 8.78
CA VAL A 76 -5.02 -10.38 10.25
C VAL A 76 -6.35 -10.75 10.89
N ASP A 77 -6.34 -11.72 11.79
CA ASP A 77 -7.50 -12.08 12.61
C ASP A 77 -7.74 -11.01 13.69
N LEU A 78 -8.64 -10.08 13.38
CA LEU A 78 -8.94 -8.91 14.24
C LEU A 78 -9.55 -9.31 15.57
N ASP A 79 -10.41 -10.32 15.58
CA ASP A 79 -11.08 -10.77 16.80
C ASP A 79 -10.05 -11.36 17.78
N TYR A 80 -9.13 -12.15 17.26
CA TYR A 80 -8.07 -12.72 18.07
C TYR A 80 -7.14 -11.65 18.66
N ILE A 81 -6.65 -10.70 17.85
CA ILE A 81 -5.74 -9.65 18.36
C ILE A 81 -6.44 -8.74 19.38
N LYS A 82 -7.74 -8.45 19.19
CA LYS A 82 -8.52 -7.65 20.13
C LYS A 82 -8.68 -8.37 21.47
N GLN A 83 -9.03 -9.67 21.46
CA GLN A 83 -9.18 -10.46 22.68
C GLN A 83 -7.87 -10.62 23.45
N ASN A 84 -6.73 -10.62 22.75
CA ASN A 84 -5.41 -10.81 23.36
C ASN A 84 -4.62 -9.50 23.54
N ASN A 85 -5.26 -8.33 23.39
CA ASN A 85 -4.65 -7.01 23.53
C ASN A 85 -3.42 -6.79 22.65
N ILE A 86 -3.35 -7.44 21.47
CA ILE A 86 -2.28 -7.23 20.50
C ILE A 86 -2.61 -5.97 19.67
N LYS A 87 -1.70 -5.00 19.64
CA LYS A 87 -1.90 -3.76 18.90
C LYS A 87 -1.64 -3.95 17.41
N LEU A 88 -2.55 -3.45 16.57
CA LEU A 88 -2.36 -3.40 15.12
C LEU A 88 -2.09 -1.96 14.70
N MET A 89 -0.97 -1.75 14.01
CA MET A 89 -0.59 -0.48 13.39
C MET A 89 -0.59 -0.64 11.87
N ILE A 90 -1.13 0.35 11.16
CA ILE A 90 -1.20 0.36 9.69
C ILE A 90 -0.52 1.61 9.13
N THR A 91 0.03 1.52 7.93
CA THR A 91 0.60 2.68 7.22
C THR A 91 -0.48 3.34 6.36
N ALA A 92 -1.40 4.03 7.02
CA ALA A 92 -2.64 4.48 6.43
C ALA A 92 -2.49 5.47 5.25
N THR A 93 -1.47 6.33 5.27
CA THR A 93 -1.31 7.44 4.29
C THR A 93 -0.18 7.22 3.29
N ALA A 94 0.76 6.32 3.57
CA ALA A 94 2.04 6.22 2.86
C ALA A 94 1.92 5.89 1.36
N ASN A 95 0.87 5.20 0.93
CA ASN A 95 0.74 4.73 -0.44
C ASN A 95 -0.29 5.48 -1.30
N ALA A 96 -1.03 6.45 -0.75
CA ALA A 96 -2.12 7.10 -1.48
C ALA A 96 -1.64 7.81 -2.74
N THR A 97 -0.50 8.49 -2.67
CA THR A 97 0.12 9.15 -3.84
C THR A 97 0.56 8.12 -4.86
N ALA A 98 1.31 7.10 -4.44
CA ALA A 98 1.83 6.07 -5.34
C ALA A 98 0.70 5.31 -6.07
N VAL A 99 -0.38 4.96 -5.35
CA VAL A 99 -1.54 4.28 -5.96
C VAL A 99 -2.24 5.20 -6.96
N SER A 100 -2.47 6.47 -6.62
CA SER A 100 -3.11 7.41 -7.53
C SER A 100 -2.27 7.72 -8.78
N GLU A 101 -0.95 7.73 -8.67
CA GLU A 101 -0.04 7.85 -9.81
C GLU A 101 -0.06 6.59 -10.68
N HIS A 102 -0.12 5.41 -10.07
CA HIS A 102 -0.24 4.17 -10.81
C HIS A 102 -1.57 4.08 -11.60
N VAL A 103 -2.67 4.59 -11.04
CA VAL A 103 -3.95 4.70 -11.78
C VAL A 103 -3.79 5.60 -12.99
N MET A 104 -3.16 6.78 -12.85
CA MET A 104 -2.89 7.67 -13.99
C MET A 104 -2.01 7.00 -15.04
N TYR A 105 -0.97 6.27 -14.60
CA TYR A 105 -0.12 5.49 -15.50
C TYR A 105 -0.94 4.47 -16.30
N MET A 106 -1.83 3.70 -15.64
CA MET A 106 -2.67 2.72 -16.32
C MET A 106 -3.62 3.39 -17.33
N MET A 107 -4.25 4.50 -16.98
CA MET A 107 -5.13 5.25 -17.88
C MET A 107 -4.37 5.78 -19.11
N LEU A 108 -3.18 6.34 -18.91
CA LEU A 108 -2.33 6.81 -20.01
C LEU A 108 -1.83 5.65 -20.87
N ASN A 109 -1.46 4.54 -20.27
CA ASN A 109 -1.04 3.35 -21.01
C ASN A 109 -2.13 2.83 -21.93
N LEU A 110 -3.37 2.76 -21.44
CA LEU A 110 -4.55 2.36 -22.22
C LEU A 110 -4.88 3.39 -23.30
N SER A 111 -4.95 4.67 -22.95
CA SER A 111 -5.35 5.73 -23.86
C SER A 111 -4.36 5.96 -25.00
N LYS A 112 -3.08 5.68 -24.78
CA LYS A 112 -2.01 5.84 -25.77
C LYS A 112 -1.56 4.52 -26.40
N SER A 113 -2.24 3.41 -26.10
CA SER A 113 -1.90 2.07 -26.64
C SER A 113 -0.42 1.74 -26.53
N LYS A 114 0.19 2.11 -25.37
CA LYS A 114 1.66 2.14 -25.16
C LYS A 114 2.34 0.81 -25.52
N LEU A 115 1.75 -0.32 -25.10
CA LEU A 115 2.35 -1.64 -25.36
C LEU A 115 2.43 -1.98 -26.83
N LEU A 116 1.41 -1.62 -27.62
CA LEU A 116 1.37 -1.85 -29.05
C LEU A 116 2.42 -0.98 -29.75
N TYR A 117 2.50 0.30 -29.44
CA TYR A 117 3.49 1.20 -30.01
C TYR A 117 4.93 0.79 -29.64
N ASP A 118 5.18 0.44 -28.40
CA ASP A 118 6.52 0.00 -27.95
C ASP A 118 6.98 -1.24 -28.74
N ASN A 119 6.08 -2.20 -28.95
CA ASN A 119 6.36 -3.40 -29.74
C ASN A 119 6.66 -3.06 -31.20
N GLU A 120 5.82 -2.25 -31.85
CA GLU A 120 6.02 -1.87 -33.26
C GLU A 120 7.33 -1.07 -33.46
N VAL A 121 7.68 -0.20 -32.50
CA VAL A 121 8.95 0.54 -32.52
C VAL A 121 10.14 -0.43 -32.41
N ARG A 122 10.10 -1.40 -31.50
CA ARG A 122 11.16 -2.41 -31.31
C ARG A 122 11.35 -3.28 -32.55
N LEU A 123 10.25 -3.59 -33.27
CA LEU A 123 10.30 -4.37 -34.50
C LEU A 123 10.67 -3.53 -35.73
N GLY A 124 10.92 -2.24 -35.61
CA GLY A 124 11.22 -1.34 -36.72
C GLY A 124 10.02 -1.04 -37.63
N ASN A 125 8.79 -1.34 -37.16
CA ASN A 125 7.55 -1.22 -37.93
C ASN A 125 6.82 0.11 -37.70
N PHE A 126 7.37 1.04 -36.97
CA PHE A 126 6.73 2.28 -36.54
C PHE A 126 5.94 3.03 -37.62
N LYS A 127 6.40 3.02 -38.87
CA LYS A 127 5.70 3.68 -39.99
C LYS A 127 4.75 2.77 -40.75
N LYS A 128 4.74 1.47 -40.51
CA LYS A 128 4.02 0.49 -41.33
C LYS A 128 2.67 0.07 -40.73
N ASN A 129 2.61 -0.17 -39.44
CA ASN A 129 1.47 -0.84 -38.79
C ASN A 129 0.68 0.06 -37.82
N ILE A 130 0.90 1.39 -37.84
CA ILE A 130 0.27 2.32 -36.89
C ILE A 130 -1.20 2.62 -37.22
N LYS A 131 -1.61 2.38 -38.45
CA LYS A 131 -2.94 2.82 -38.96
C LYS A 131 -4.12 2.24 -38.16
N ASP A 132 -3.94 1.06 -37.57
CA ASP A 132 -4.98 0.35 -36.84
C ASP A 132 -4.93 0.53 -35.32
N ILE A 133 -3.91 1.23 -34.79
CA ILE A 133 -3.77 1.47 -33.38
C ILE A 133 -4.57 2.70 -32.97
N GLN A 134 -5.67 2.48 -32.30
CA GLN A 134 -6.51 3.57 -31.79
C GLN A 134 -5.92 4.15 -30.50
N THR A 135 -5.83 5.47 -30.47
CA THR A 135 -5.47 6.24 -29.27
C THR A 135 -6.51 7.34 -29.03
N PHE A 136 -6.60 7.81 -27.80
CA PHE A 136 -7.49 8.91 -27.45
C PHE A 136 -6.86 9.79 -26.36
N GLU A 137 -7.41 10.98 -26.20
CA GLU A 137 -7.00 11.93 -25.17
C GLU A 137 -7.81 11.70 -23.89
N LEU A 138 -7.19 11.93 -22.71
CA LEU A 138 -7.92 11.92 -21.44
C LEU A 138 -8.71 13.21 -21.23
N MET A 139 -8.31 14.30 -21.85
CA MET A 139 -9.01 15.59 -21.81
C MET A 139 -10.51 15.42 -22.15
N ASN A 140 -11.37 16.04 -21.35
CA ASN A 140 -12.84 15.98 -21.45
C ASN A 140 -13.45 14.59 -21.25
N LYS A 141 -12.67 13.54 -21.00
CA LYS A 141 -13.21 12.23 -20.64
C LYS A 141 -13.77 12.23 -19.23
N GLU A 142 -14.81 11.45 -19.03
CA GLU A 142 -15.47 11.31 -17.75
C GLU A 142 -14.90 10.10 -16.99
N ILE A 143 -14.62 10.30 -15.70
CA ILE A 143 -14.19 9.23 -14.78
C ILE A 143 -15.13 9.19 -13.58
N LEU A 144 -15.58 8.00 -13.21
CA LEU A 144 -16.26 7.74 -11.96
C LEU A 144 -15.25 7.16 -10.96
N ILE A 145 -15.11 7.81 -9.82
CA ILE A 145 -14.30 7.33 -8.71
C ILE A 145 -15.23 6.76 -7.63
N ALA A 146 -15.20 5.43 -7.46
CA ALA A 146 -15.91 4.76 -6.38
C ALA A 146 -15.01 4.76 -5.13
N GLY A 147 -15.41 5.51 -4.11
CA GLY A 147 -14.66 5.74 -2.89
C GLY A 147 -13.92 7.09 -2.85
N PHE A 148 -14.28 7.95 -1.90
CA PHE A 148 -13.68 9.28 -1.74
C PHE A 148 -12.71 9.36 -0.56
N GLY A 149 -12.05 8.26 -0.27
CA GLY A 149 -10.98 8.18 0.72
C GLY A 149 -9.69 8.88 0.26
N ARG A 150 -8.58 8.59 0.94
CA ARG A 150 -7.27 9.20 0.68
C ARG A 150 -6.77 9.02 -0.76
N ILE A 151 -6.94 7.83 -1.33
CA ILE A 151 -6.54 7.52 -2.71
C ILE A 151 -7.43 8.30 -3.69
N GLY A 152 -8.76 8.25 -3.53
CA GLY A 152 -9.71 8.97 -4.38
C GLY A 152 -9.43 10.48 -4.39
N LYS A 153 -9.22 11.08 -3.22
CA LYS A 153 -8.85 12.51 -3.08
C LYS A 153 -7.51 12.85 -3.75
N SER A 154 -6.54 11.95 -3.71
CA SER A 154 -5.27 12.14 -4.40
C SER A 154 -5.42 12.01 -5.92
N LEU A 155 -6.25 11.07 -6.38
CA LEU A 155 -6.49 10.82 -7.80
C LEU A 155 -7.23 11.97 -8.47
N ILE A 156 -8.25 12.55 -7.82
CA ILE A 156 -9.03 13.67 -8.37
C ILE A 156 -8.13 14.83 -8.81
N LYS A 157 -7.17 15.20 -7.96
CA LYS A 157 -6.25 16.31 -8.28
C LYS A 157 -5.48 16.05 -9.58
N LYS A 158 -5.11 14.80 -9.83
CA LYS A 158 -4.41 14.38 -11.05
C LYS A 158 -5.33 14.39 -12.26
N CYS A 159 -6.55 13.85 -12.10
CA CYS A 159 -7.56 13.84 -13.17
C CYS A 159 -7.94 15.26 -13.61
N ILE A 160 -8.10 16.19 -12.66
CA ILE A 160 -8.36 17.61 -12.96
C ILE A 160 -7.18 18.21 -13.74
N GLY A 161 -5.93 17.88 -13.38
CA GLY A 161 -4.75 18.33 -14.11
C GLY A 161 -4.65 17.79 -15.55
N PHE A 162 -5.43 16.78 -15.89
CA PHE A 162 -5.62 16.26 -17.25
C PHE A 162 -6.93 16.72 -17.89
N ASP A 163 -7.58 17.76 -17.36
CA ASP A 163 -8.85 18.32 -17.83
C ASP A 163 -9.97 17.27 -17.95
N MET A 164 -9.95 16.26 -17.07
CA MET A 164 -10.99 15.23 -17.04
C MET A 164 -12.22 15.70 -16.24
N LYS A 165 -13.38 15.17 -16.59
CA LYS A 165 -14.62 15.35 -15.84
C LYS A 165 -14.72 14.26 -14.77
N VAL A 166 -14.69 14.66 -13.49
CA VAL A 166 -14.65 13.70 -12.38
C VAL A 166 -16.02 13.62 -11.71
N LYS A 167 -16.56 12.41 -11.60
CA LYS A 167 -17.69 12.06 -10.74
C LYS A 167 -17.22 11.18 -9.59
N VAL A 168 -17.84 11.32 -8.44
CA VAL A 168 -17.49 10.55 -7.24
C VAL A 168 -18.76 9.89 -6.69
N PHE A 169 -18.58 8.65 -6.26
CA PHE A 169 -19.57 7.89 -5.49
C PHE A 169 -18.87 7.37 -4.21
N ASP A 170 -19.45 7.67 -3.01
CA ASP A 170 -18.91 7.25 -1.70
C ASP A 170 -20.05 6.80 -0.78
#